data_85be02d2f8a1c24a651df6034f3211aa
#
_entry.id   85be02d2f8a1c24a651df6034f3211aa
#
_cell.length_a   1.000
_cell.length_b   1.000
_cell.length_c   1.000
_cell.angle_alpha   90.00
_cell.angle_beta   90.00
_cell.angle_gamma   90.00
#
_symmetry.space_group_name_H-M   'P 1'
#
loop_
_entity.id
_entity.type
_entity.pdbx_description
1 polymer ?
#
loop_
_entity_poly.entity_id
_entity_poly.type
_entity_poly.pdbx_seq_one_letter_code
_entity_poly.pdbx_strand_id
1 'polypeptide(L)'
;MIAEKMKPYVKNNSAIRMMFEEGNRLRAIYGADKVYDFSLGNPSVPAPECVKEAIIDLVNEVEPTVLHGYMSNAGFEDVRQTIAESLNRRFGTKFAAKNLIMTVGAASGLNVIFKTILNPEEEVIVFAPYFLEYGAYVRNFDGKLVEISPDTTTFQPNLEEFEQKITAKTRAVIVNTPHNPTGVVYSEETIKKLAAILEKKQQDFGSVIYLISDEPYRELAYDGVEVPYLTKYYDNTIVGYSYSKSLSLPGERIGYLVIPDEADGSEELITAAAIANRTIGCVNAPSLMQKVIAKCVDAEVDVAAYDKNRLALYNGLKECGFECIKPQGAFYLFVKSPVADEKAFCEAGKKYNILMVPGSSFACPGYVRLAYCVSYDTIINSLPEFKKLAEEFGL
;
A
#
# COMPACT_ATOMS: atom_id res chain seq x y z
N MET A 1 -3.25 0.31 -33.55
CA MET A 1 -3.58 1.65 -33.00
C MET A 1 -4.10 1.46 -31.58
N ILE A 2 -3.58 2.20 -30.59
CA ILE A 2 -4.01 2.11 -29.17
C ILE A 2 -4.83 3.36 -28.82
N ALA A 3 -5.67 3.27 -27.78
CA ALA A 3 -6.43 4.41 -27.26
C ALA A 3 -5.50 5.56 -26.82
N GLU A 4 -5.89 6.81 -27.06
CA GLU A 4 -5.07 7.99 -26.70
C GLU A 4 -4.68 8.00 -25.22
N LYS A 5 -5.62 7.64 -24.33
CA LYS A 5 -5.39 7.57 -22.89
C LYS A 5 -4.34 6.52 -22.47
N MET A 6 -4.00 5.56 -23.33
CA MET A 6 -2.96 4.55 -23.07
C MET A 6 -1.56 4.96 -23.49
N LYS A 7 -1.44 5.95 -24.40
CA LYS A 7 -0.14 6.41 -24.93
C LYS A 7 0.85 6.85 -23.83
N PRO A 8 0.41 7.64 -22.81
CA PRO A 8 1.31 8.04 -21.71
C PRO A 8 1.88 6.85 -20.93
N TYR A 9 1.07 5.81 -20.69
CA TYR A 9 1.53 4.62 -19.95
C TYR A 9 2.53 3.78 -20.75
N VAL A 10 2.37 3.70 -22.07
CA VAL A 10 3.33 2.99 -22.93
C VAL A 10 4.66 3.78 -23.02
N LYS A 11 4.58 5.11 -23.02
CA LYS A 11 5.77 5.97 -23.10
C LYS A 11 6.54 6.04 -21.78
N ASN A 12 5.81 6.08 -20.66
CA ASN A 12 6.35 6.20 -19.31
C ASN A 12 6.25 4.85 -18.59
N ASN A 13 7.17 3.93 -18.91
CA ASN A 13 7.21 2.64 -18.22
C ASN A 13 7.51 2.84 -16.72
N SER A 14 6.90 2.03 -15.86
CA SER A 14 7.13 2.10 -14.41
C SER A 14 8.61 1.89 -14.08
N ALA A 15 9.22 2.83 -13.34
CA ALA A 15 10.62 2.71 -12.90
C ALA A 15 10.84 1.42 -12.07
N ILE A 16 9.86 1.02 -11.26
CA ILE A 16 9.90 -0.22 -10.49
C ILE A 16 10.01 -1.43 -11.43
N ARG A 17 9.23 -1.45 -12.52
CA ARG A 17 9.28 -2.54 -13.50
C ARG A 17 10.62 -2.56 -14.25
N MET A 18 11.12 -1.40 -14.68
CA MET A 18 12.43 -1.32 -15.33
C MET A 18 13.54 -1.82 -14.42
N MET A 19 13.51 -1.48 -13.12
CA MET A 19 14.50 -1.98 -12.17
C MET A 19 14.38 -3.49 -11.97
N PHE A 20 13.18 -4.05 -11.96
CA PHE A 20 12.98 -5.49 -11.88
C PHE A 20 13.54 -6.23 -13.11
N GLU A 21 13.30 -5.71 -14.31
CA GLU A 21 13.86 -6.26 -15.56
C GLU A 21 15.39 -6.15 -15.57
N GLU A 22 15.94 -5.03 -15.10
CA GLU A 22 17.39 -4.83 -14.94
C GLU A 22 17.98 -5.80 -13.91
N GLY A 23 17.29 -6.03 -12.79
CA GLY A 23 17.69 -7.02 -11.79
C GLY A 23 17.81 -8.43 -12.37
N ASN A 24 16.86 -8.84 -13.20
CA ASN A 24 16.93 -10.13 -13.89
C ASN A 24 18.12 -10.20 -14.87
N ARG A 25 18.40 -9.11 -15.58
CA ARG A 25 19.55 -9.02 -16.47
C ARG A 25 20.88 -9.14 -15.70
N LEU A 26 21.01 -8.41 -14.59
CA LEU A 26 22.24 -8.46 -13.78
C LEU A 26 22.44 -9.83 -13.12
N ARG A 27 21.37 -10.45 -12.62
CA ARG A 27 21.44 -11.83 -12.07
C ARG A 27 21.92 -12.86 -13.08
N ALA A 28 21.54 -12.71 -14.35
CA ALA A 28 22.00 -13.59 -15.42
C ALA A 28 23.51 -13.42 -15.73
N ILE A 29 24.07 -12.24 -15.48
CA ILE A 29 25.47 -11.91 -15.74
C ILE A 29 26.38 -12.26 -14.56
N TYR A 30 25.98 -11.84 -13.35
CA TYR A 30 26.85 -11.84 -12.16
C TYR A 30 26.52 -12.95 -11.16
N GLY A 31 25.38 -13.62 -11.32
CA GLY A 31 24.82 -14.55 -10.33
C GLY A 31 23.85 -13.86 -9.36
N ALA A 32 22.85 -14.59 -8.88
CA ALA A 32 21.79 -14.05 -8.05
C ALA A 32 22.27 -13.56 -6.68
N ASP A 33 23.31 -14.17 -6.14
CA ASP A 33 23.95 -13.85 -4.87
C ASP A 33 24.76 -12.53 -4.86
N LYS A 34 25.04 -12.00 -6.03
CA LYS A 34 25.81 -10.76 -6.23
C LYS A 34 24.99 -9.58 -6.70
N VAL A 35 23.66 -9.69 -6.73
CA VAL A 35 22.76 -8.61 -7.13
C VAL A 35 21.85 -8.25 -5.95
N TYR A 36 22.00 -7.03 -5.47
CA TYR A 36 21.31 -6.49 -4.31
C TYR A 36 20.10 -5.67 -4.77
N ASP A 37 18.99 -6.37 -5.01
CA ASP A 37 17.79 -5.80 -5.60
C ASP A 37 16.81 -5.34 -4.50
N PHE A 38 16.84 -4.06 -4.20
CA PHE A 38 15.93 -3.39 -3.27
C PHE A 38 14.76 -2.67 -3.97
N SER A 39 14.50 -2.98 -5.24
CA SER A 39 13.51 -2.25 -6.03
C SER A 39 12.08 -2.71 -5.79
N LEU A 40 11.85 -4.01 -5.57
CA LEU A 40 10.53 -4.61 -5.53
C LEU A 40 10.07 -4.90 -4.09
N GLY A 41 8.89 -4.38 -3.72
CA GLY A 41 8.24 -4.70 -2.45
C GLY A 41 7.50 -6.04 -2.48
N ASN A 42 8.22 -7.14 -2.72
CA ASN A 42 7.65 -8.48 -2.68
C ASN A 42 8.02 -9.17 -1.36
N PRO A 43 7.04 -9.69 -0.58
CA PRO A 43 7.32 -10.40 0.67
C PRO A 43 8.39 -11.47 0.52
N SER A 44 9.33 -11.52 1.46
CA SER A 44 10.43 -12.50 1.49
C SER A 44 10.26 -13.55 2.60
N VAL A 45 9.30 -13.36 3.48
CA VAL A 45 8.92 -14.39 4.47
C VAL A 45 7.80 -15.27 3.92
N PRO A 46 7.77 -16.55 4.26
CA PRO A 46 6.70 -17.45 3.81
C PRO A 46 5.33 -17.06 4.40
N ALA A 47 4.26 -17.46 3.73
CA ALA A 47 2.93 -17.42 4.31
C ALA A 47 2.89 -18.32 5.57
N PRO A 48 2.06 -17.96 6.59
CA PRO A 48 1.84 -18.82 7.74
C PRO A 48 1.38 -20.23 7.35
N GLU A 49 1.79 -21.26 8.09
CA GLU A 49 1.49 -22.68 7.77
C GLU A 49 -0.03 -22.95 7.69
N CYS A 50 -0.83 -22.23 8.49
CA CYS A 50 -2.29 -22.33 8.45
C CYS A 50 -2.89 -22.05 7.04
N VAL A 51 -2.22 -21.27 6.21
CA VAL A 51 -2.66 -21.01 4.81
C VAL A 51 -2.60 -22.30 4.00
N LYS A 52 -1.50 -23.03 4.09
CA LYS A 52 -1.32 -24.31 3.40
C LYS A 52 -2.30 -25.36 3.92
N GLU A 53 -2.43 -25.46 5.25
CA GLU A 53 -3.38 -26.36 5.91
C GLU A 53 -4.82 -26.07 5.46
N ALA A 54 -5.22 -24.79 5.49
CA ALA A 54 -6.55 -24.36 5.06
C ALA A 54 -6.84 -24.71 3.58
N ILE A 55 -5.86 -24.56 2.69
CA ILE A 55 -6.01 -24.95 1.27
C ILE A 55 -6.25 -26.47 1.15
N ILE A 56 -5.45 -27.28 1.86
CA ILE A 56 -5.55 -28.75 1.82
C ILE A 56 -6.91 -29.21 2.35
N ASP A 57 -7.32 -28.68 3.50
CA ASP A 57 -8.61 -29.01 4.12
C ASP A 57 -9.77 -28.65 3.19
N LEU A 58 -9.80 -27.42 2.68
CA LEU A 58 -10.88 -26.95 1.82
C LEU A 58 -11.01 -27.77 0.54
N VAL A 59 -9.90 -28.14 -0.07
CA VAL A 59 -9.92 -28.97 -1.29
C VAL A 59 -10.40 -30.40 -1.01
N ASN A 60 -10.09 -30.94 0.18
CA ASN A 60 -10.49 -32.31 0.55
C ASN A 60 -11.93 -32.39 1.09
N GLU A 61 -12.42 -31.36 1.79
CA GLU A 61 -13.64 -31.44 2.59
C GLU A 61 -14.84 -30.75 1.94
N VAL A 62 -14.59 -29.68 1.15
CA VAL A 62 -15.67 -28.90 0.54
C VAL A 62 -16.01 -29.43 -0.84
N GLU A 63 -17.30 -29.60 -1.09
CA GLU A 63 -17.78 -30.04 -2.41
C GLU A 63 -17.28 -29.07 -3.51
N PRO A 64 -16.68 -29.59 -4.62
CA PRO A 64 -15.98 -28.76 -5.60
C PRO A 64 -16.84 -27.67 -6.25
N THR A 65 -18.12 -27.92 -6.53
CA THR A 65 -19.01 -26.91 -7.12
C THR A 65 -19.36 -25.78 -6.15
N VAL A 66 -19.34 -26.06 -4.85
CA VAL A 66 -19.49 -25.05 -3.78
C VAL A 66 -18.19 -24.27 -3.57
N LEU A 67 -17.05 -25.01 -3.59
CA LEU A 67 -15.74 -24.39 -3.39
C LEU A 67 -15.37 -23.42 -4.51
N HIS A 68 -15.69 -23.77 -5.75
CA HIS A 68 -15.31 -23.02 -6.95
C HIS A 68 -16.47 -22.24 -7.61
N GLY A 69 -17.65 -22.24 -6.98
CA GLY A 69 -18.84 -21.59 -7.52
C GLY A 69 -18.81 -20.06 -7.40
N TYR A 70 -19.67 -19.40 -8.18
CA TYR A 70 -19.93 -17.97 -7.98
C TYR A 70 -20.66 -17.72 -6.65
N MET A 71 -20.47 -16.52 -6.12
CA MET A 71 -21.13 -16.04 -4.91
C MET A 71 -21.70 -14.64 -5.11
N SER A 72 -22.21 -13.99 -4.05
CA SER A 72 -22.65 -12.60 -4.10
C SER A 72 -21.50 -11.67 -4.53
N ASN A 73 -21.80 -10.53 -5.16
CA ASN A 73 -20.77 -9.58 -5.61
C ASN A 73 -19.90 -9.05 -4.46
N ALA A 74 -20.43 -9.01 -3.24
CA ALA A 74 -19.68 -8.63 -2.04
C ALA A 74 -18.74 -9.74 -1.50
N GLY A 75 -18.87 -10.97 -1.99
CA GLY A 75 -18.15 -12.15 -1.48
C GLY A 75 -19.02 -13.01 -0.55
N PHE A 76 -18.46 -14.09 -0.04
CA PHE A 76 -19.13 -14.98 0.91
C PHE A 76 -19.49 -14.24 2.22
N GLU A 77 -20.71 -14.40 2.68
CA GLU A 77 -21.20 -13.70 3.87
C GLU A 77 -20.51 -14.17 5.14
N ASP A 78 -20.34 -15.48 5.30
CA ASP A 78 -19.63 -16.10 6.43
C ASP A 78 -18.18 -15.63 6.52
N VAL A 79 -17.47 -15.51 5.38
CA VAL A 79 -16.12 -14.97 5.33
C VAL A 79 -16.08 -13.51 5.76
N ARG A 80 -16.99 -12.68 5.23
CA ARG A 80 -17.08 -11.27 5.58
C ARG A 80 -17.43 -11.06 7.06
N GLN A 81 -18.30 -11.92 7.61
CA GLN A 81 -18.63 -11.89 9.03
C GLN A 81 -17.44 -12.24 9.90
N THR A 82 -16.65 -13.28 9.54
CA THR A 82 -15.42 -13.66 10.26
C THR A 82 -14.41 -12.51 10.27
N ILE A 83 -14.23 -11.83 9.14
CA ILE A 83 -13.33 -10.66 9.05
C ILE A 83 -13.86 -9.52 9.92
N ALA A 84 -15.16 -9.22 9.87
CA ALA A 84 -15.78 -8.18 10.69
C ALA A 84 -15.56 -8.43 12.19
N GLU A 85 -15.74 -9.66 12.65
CA GLU A 85 -15.52 -10.06 14.04
C GLU A 85 -14.06 -9.90 14.47
N SER A 86 -13.10 -10.24 13.59
CA SER A 86 -11.68 -10.00 13.84
C SER A 86 -11.39 -8.50 13.99
N LEU A 87 -11.90 -7.67 13.07
CA LEU A 87 -11.73 -6.21 13.13
C LEU A 87 -12.34 -5.63 14.42
N ASN A 88 -13.52 -6.11 14.80
CA ASN A 88 -14.20 -5.67 16.03
C ASN A 88 -13.40 -6.00 17.29
N ARG A 89 -12.81 -7.21 17.36
CA ARG A 89 -11.94 -7.59 18.49
C ARG A 89 -10.66 -6.75 18.54
N ARG A 90 -10.04 -6.50 17.40
CA ARG A 90 -8.74 -5.81 17.29
C ARG A 90 -8.87 -4.30 17.52
N PHE A 91 -9.92 -3.69 17.01
CA PHE A 91 -10.03 -2.22 16.94
C PHE A 91 -11.21 -1.66 17.73
N GLY A 92 -12.06 -2.50 18.35
CA GLY A 92 -13.23 -2.05 19.10
C GLY A 92 -14.33 -1.45 18.22
N THR A 93 -14.41 -1.86 16.96
CA THR A 93 -15.45 -1.45 16.00
C THR A 93 -16.72 -2.29 16.14
N LYS A 94 -17.77 -2.02 15.32
CA LYS A 94 -19.05 -2.74 15.34
C LYS A 94 -19.48 -3.19 13.94
N PHE A 95 -18.51 -3.59 13.11
CA PHE A 95 -18.81 -4.04 11.76
C PHE A 95 -19.55 -5.38 11.73
N ALA A 96 -20.33 -5.57 10.67
CA ALA A 96 -20.97 -6.82 10.31
C ALA A 96 -20.61 -7.18 8.87
N ALA A 97 -21.01 -8.36 8.40
CA ALA A 97 -20.76 -8.80 7.03
C ALA A 97 -21.20 -7.78 5.96
N LYS A 98 -22.27 -7.03 6.21
CA LYS A 98 -22.80 -6.00 5.29
C LYS A 98 -21.80 -4.87 5.03
N ASN A 99 -20.93 -4.54 5.99
CA ASN A 99 -19.95 -3.47 5.89
C ASN A 99 -18.72 -3.83 5.04
N LEU A 100 -18.57 -5.10 4.65
CA LEU A 100 -17.39 -5.59 3.94
C LEU A 100 -17.71 -6.01 2.50
N ILE A 101 -16.73 -5.77 1.62
CA ILE A 101 -16.76 -6.25 0.23
C ILE A 101 -15.41 -6.89 -0.06
N MET A 102 -15.41 -8.17 -0.44
CA MET A 102 -14.18 -8.88 -0.83
C MET A 102 -13.70 -8.40 -2.20
N THR A 103 -12.41 -8.12 -2.32
CA THR A 103 -11.80 -7.55 -3.53
C THR A 103 -10.62 -8.38 -4.04
N VAL A 104 -10.23 -8.15 -5.30
CA VAL A 104 -9.04 -8.76 -5.93
C VAL A 104 -7.78 -7.99 -5.50
N GLY A 105 -7.54 -7.92 -4.18
CA GLY A 105 -6.48 -7.13 -3.53
C GLY A 105 -6.79 -5.63 -3.48
N ALA A 106 -5.92 -4.85 -2.83
CA ALA A 106 -6.10 -3.41 -2.59
C ALA A 106 -6.24 -2.59 -3.89
N ALA A 107 -5.45 -2.89 -4.94
CA ALA A 107 -5.52 -2.17 -6.21
C ALA A 107 -6.91 -2.23 -6.84
N SER A 108 -7.55 -3.41 -6.85
CA SER A 108 -8.95 -3.56 -7.28
C SER A 108 -9.89 -2.82 -6.33
N GLY A 109 -9.67 -2.91 -5.02
CA GLY A 109 -10.46 -2.20 -4.01
C GLY A 109 -10.47 -0.69 -4.24
N LEU A 110 -9.32 -0.08 -4.50
CA LEU A 110 -9.23 1.36 -4.80
C LEU A 110 -9.98 1.72 -6.10
N ASN A 111 -9.87 0.90 -7.15
CA ASN A 111 -10.65 1.11 -8.37
C ASN A 111 -12.16 0.96 -8.12
N VAL A 112 -12.59 0.04 -7.25
CA VAL A 112 -14.00 -0.07 -6.81
C VAL A 112 -14.44 1.22 -6.12
N ILE A 113 -13.64 1.73 -5.17
CA ILE A 113 -13.95 3.00 -4.46
C ILE A 113 -14.11 4.13 -5.47
N PHE A 114 -13.11 4.37 -6.33
CA PHE A 114 -13.15 5.49 -7.27
C PHE A 114 -14.30 5.39 -8.28
N LYS A 115 -14.60 4.17 -8.77
CA LYS A 115 -15.78 3.95 -9.62
C LYS A 115 -17.09 4.30 -8.91
N THR A 116 -17.12 4.10 -7.58
CA THR A 116 -18.32 4.33 -6.77
C THR A 116 -18.54 5.81 -6.46
N ILE A 117 -17.46 6.55 -6.16
CA ILE A 117 -17.58 7.90 -5.58
C ILE A 117 -17.23 9.04 -6.52
N LEU A 118 -16.46 8.80 -7.63
CA LEU A 118 -15.98 9.87 -8.48
C LEU A 118 -16.93 10.19 -9.65
N ASN A 119 -17.20 11.47 -9.82
CA ASN A 119 -17.66 12.05 -11.06
C ASN A 119 -16.46 12.62 -11.85
N PRO A 120 -16.61 12.83 -13.18
CA PRO A 120 -15.57 13.49 -13.96
C PRO A 120 -15.15 14.83 -13.36
N GLU A 121 -13.84 15.11 -13.37
CA GLU A 121 -13.22 16.34 -12.87
C GLU A 121 -13.23 16.51 -11.34
N GLU A 122 -13.79 15.58 -10.57
CA GLU A 122 -13.65 15.59 -9.10
C GLU A 122 -12.23 15.25 -8.68
N GLU A 123 -11.83 15.74 -7.53
CA GLU A 123 -10.46 15.73 -7.04
C GLU A 123 -10.24 14.68 -5.97
N VAL A 124 -9.09 13.99 -6.05
CA VAL A 124 -8.58 13.09 -5.01
C VAL A 124 -7.23 13.62 -4.55
N ILE A 125 -7.10 13.89 -3.26
CA ILE A 125 -5.87 14.41 -2.66
C ILE A 125 -4.98 13.25 -2.21
N VAL A 126 -3.66 13.41 -2.43
CA VAL A 126 -2.61 12.52 -1.92
C VAL A 126 -1.47 13.34 -1.30
N PHE A 127 -0.78 12.76 -0.34
CA PHE A 127 0.38 13.36 0.31
C PHE A 127 1.67 12.78 -0.29
N ALA A 128 2.49 13.62 -0.91
CA ALA A 128 3.79 13.19 -1.40
C ALA A 128 4.77 12.94 -0.21
N PRO A 129 5.66 11.93 -0.32
CA PRO A 129 5.70 10.93 -1.38
C PRO A 129 4.52 9.95 -1.30
N TYR A 130 4.10 9.38 -2.42
CA TYR A 130 2.98 8.45 -2.45
C TYR A 130 3.17 7.36 -3.53
N PHE A 131 2.36 6.32 -3.51
CA PHE A 131 2.36 5.26 -4.51
C PHE A 131 1.74 5.78 -5.81
N LEU A 132 2.56 6.00 -6.85
CA LEU A 132 2.14 6.70 -8.09
C LEU A 132 0.96 6.07 -8.83
N GLU A 133 0.67 4.78 -8.61
CA GLU A 133 -0.48 4.11 -9.23
C GLU A 133 -1.82 4.71 -8.79
N TYR A 134 -1.89 5.43 -7.66
CA TYR A 134 -3.10 6.15 -7.27
C TYR A 134 -3.55 7.12 -8.37
N GLY A 135 -2.60 7.81 -9.01
CA GLY A 135 -2.91 8.70 -10.13
C GLY A 135 -3.51 7.97 -11.34
N ALA A 136 -3.07 6.74 -11.62
CA ALA A 136 -3.64 5.90 -12.66
C ALA A 136 -5.07 5.47 -12.31
N TYR A 137 -5.29 5.03 -11.06
CA TYR A 137 -6.60 4.58 -10.59
C TYR A 137 -7.63 5.71 -10.61
N VAL A 138 -7.26 6.92 -10.15
CA VAL A 138 -8.13 8.11 -10.21
C VAL A 138 -8.49 8.48 -11.65
N ARG A 139 -7.50 8.50 -12.56
CA ARG A 139 -7.73 8.81 -13.98
C ARG A 139 -8.55 7.75 -14.72
N ASN A 140 -8.61 6.51 -14.25
CA ASN A 140 -9.50 5.49 -14.83
C ASN A 140 -10.98 5.90 -14.78
N PHE A 141 -11.32 6.78 -13.84
CA PHE A 141 -12.69 7.28 -13.62
C PHE A 141 -12.80 8.79 -13.83
N ASP A 142 -11.94 9.35 -14.70
CA ASP A 142 -11.93 10.75 -15.12
C ASP A 142 -11.75 11.76 -13.96
N GLY A 143 -11.27 11.31 -12.80
CA GLY A 143 -10.91 12.14 -11.65
C GLY A 143 -9.57 12.83 -11.82
N LYS A 144 -9.32 13.83 -10.99
CA LYS A 144 -8.06 14.58 -10.91
C LYS A 144 -7.31 14.27 -9.62
N LEU A 145 -6.01 14.01 -9.74
CA LEU A 145 -5.15 13.88 -8.57
C LEU A 145 -4.62 15.25 -8.16
N VAL A 146 -4.73 15.57 -6.86
CA VAL A 146 -4.17 16.77 -6.25
C VAL A 146 -3.08 16.36 -5.27
N GLU A 147 -1.86 16.82 -5.50
CA GLU A 147 -0.70 16.45 -4.70
C GLU A 147 -0.44 17.49 -3.61
N ILE A 148 -0.20 17.04 -2.37
CA ILE A 148 0.31 17.86 -1.27
C ILE A 148 1.82 17.63 -1.19
N SER A 149 2.58 18.72 -1.07
CA SER A 149 4.04 18.68 -1.01
C SER A 149 4.54 17.88 0.20
N PRO A 150 5.67 17.15 0.06
CA PRO A 150 6.19 16.35 1.16
C PRO A 150 6.75 17.22 2.28
N ASP A 151 6.48 16.88 3.54
CA ASP A 151 7.31 17.26 4.67
C ASP A 151 8.51 16.30 4.74
N THR A 152 9.65 16.72 4.24
CA THR A 152 10.86 15.89 4.21
C THR A 152 11.57 15.78 5.55
N THR A 153 11.09 16.47 6.59
CA THR A 153 11.64 16.39 7.96
C THR A 153 11.06 15.18 8.70
N THR A 154 9.76 14.95 8.57
CA THR A 154 9.05 13.91 9.33
C THR A 154 8.34 12.89 8.44
N PHE A 155 8.06 13.22 7.20
CA PHE A 155 7.17 12.54 6.27
C PHE A 155 5.75 12.32 6.82
N GLN A 156 5.34 13.14 7.80
CA GLN A 156 3.92 13.28 8.15
C GLN A 156 3.21 14.12 7.09
N PRO A 157 1.89 14.02 6.94
CA PRO A 157 1.11 14.88 6.05
C PRO A 157 1.32 16.37 6.33
N ASN A 158 1.58 17.16 5.28
CA ASN A 158 1.60 18.63 5.37
C ASN A 158 0.16 19.15 5.44
N LEU A 159 -0.35 19.26 6.66
CA LEU A 159 -1.75 19.60 6.93
C LEU A 159 -2.10 21.05 6.59
N GLU A 160 -1.13 21.97 6.61
CA GLU A 160 -1.35 23.37 6.24
C GLU A 160 -1.66 23.49 4.74
N GLU A 161 -0.83 22.93 3.89
CA GLU A 161 -1.05 22.91 2.44
C GLU A 161 -2.31 22.08 2.10
N PHE A 162 -2.54 20.99 2.83
CA PHE A 162 -3.74 20.18 2.67
C PHE A 162 -5.02 20.99 2.87
N GLU A 163 -5.15 21.75 3.97
CA GLU A 163 -6.33 22.57 4.23
C GLU A 163 -6.55 23.62 3.13
N GLN A 164 -5.48 24.18 2.56
CA GLN A 164 -5.53 25.18 1.50
C GLN A 164 -5.96 24.59 0.15
N LYS A 165 -5.58 23.35 -0.14
CA LYS A 165 -5.84 22.69 -1.43
C LYS A 165 -7.18 21.99 -1.52
N ILE A 166 -7.92 21.81 -0.43
CA ILE A 166 -9.27 21.28 -0.46
C ILE A 166 -10.21 22.28 -1.12
N THR A 167 -10.95 21.84 -2.13
CA THR A 167 -11.94 22.64 -2.88
C THR A 167 -13.33 21.99 -2.83
N ALA A 168 -14.34 22.67 -3.34
CA ALA A 168 -15.69 22.10 -3.49
C ALA A 168 -15.75 20.89 -4.45
N LYS A 169 -14.68 20.63 -5.21
CA LYS A 169 -14.54 19.46 -6.08
C LYS A 169 -13.82 18.29 -5.39
N THR A 170 -13.23 18.51 -4.23
CA THR A 170 -12.53 17.45 -3.49
C THR A 170 -13.53 16.40 -3.04
N ARG A 171 -13.38 15.18 -3.56
CA ARG A 171 -14.24 14.04 -3.24
C ARG A 171 -13.60 13.07 -2.26
N ALA A 172 -12.27 12.92 -2.31
CA ALA A 172 -11.58 11.99 -1.44
C ALA A 172 -10.15 12.42 -1.13
N VAL A 173 -9.62 11.87 -0.03
CA VAL A 173 -8.21 11.94 0.38
C VAL A 173 -7.71 10.52 0.60
N ILE A 174 -6.52 10.18 0.11
CA ILE A 174 -5.89 8.86 0.35
C ILE A 174 -4.85 9.00 1.45
N VAL A 175 -4.94 8.16 2.46
CA VAL A 175 -3.94 7.96 3.50
C VAL A 175 -3.44 6.53 3.44
N ASN A 176 -2.12 6.36 3.34
CA ASN A 176 -1.44 5.06 3.41
C ASN A 176 -0.53 5.06 4.65
N THR A 177 -0.87 4.24 5.64
CA THR A 177 -0.09 4.13 6.88
C THR A 177 -0.20 2.73 7.48
N PRO A 178 0.93 2.04 7.75
CA PRO A 178 2.34 2.38 7.52
C PRO A 178 2.64 2.71 6.06
N HIS A 179 3.53 3.66 5.85
CA HIS A 179 3.61 4.41 4.59
C HIS A 179 4.60 3.80 3.58
N ASN A 180 4.17 3.65 2.35
CA ASN A 180 5.02 3.40 1.17
C ASN A 180 5.20 4.73 0.41
N PRO A 181 6.42 5.30 0.29
CA PRO A 181 7.73 4.63 0.35
C PRO A 181 8.54 4.84 1.64
N THR A 182 8.07 5.61 2.61
CA THR A 182 8.92 6.16 3.69
C THR A 182 9.09 5.23 4.90
N GLY A 183 8.17 4.28 5.10
CA GLY A 183 8.14 3.45 6.29
C GLY A 183 7.66 4.16 7.56
N VAL A 184 7.23 5.41 7.51
CA VAL A 184 6.69 6.12 8.68
C VAL A 184 5.26 5.66 8.97
N VAL A 185 4.86 5.77 10.24
CA VAL A 185 3.46 5.63 10.67
C VAL A 185 2.93 7.03 10.96
N TYR A 186 1.78 7.37 10.39
CA TYR A 186 1.14 8.65 10.71
C TYR A 186 0.62 8.62 12.14
N SER A 187 0.97 9.66 12.92
CA SER A 187 0.61 9.74 14.33
C SER A 187 -0.91 9.90 14.53
N GLU A 188 -1.41 9.41 15.66
CA GLU A 188 -2.81 9.63 16.03
C GLU A 188 -3.18 11.11 16.03
N GLU A 189 -2.27 11.98 16.50
CA GLU A 189 -2.45 13.42 16.48
C GLU A 189 -2.60 13.98 15.06
N THR A 190 -1.77 13.50 14.12
CA THR A 190 -1.86 13.86 12.70
C THR A 190 -3.21 13.45 12.13
N ILE A 191 -3.66 12.22 12.42
CA ILE A 191 -4.96 11.71 11.94
C ILE A 191 -6.13 12.52 12.52
N LYS A 192 -6.11 12.86 13.81
CA LYS A 192 -7.14 13.70 14.44
C LYS A 192 -7.22 15.10 13.80
N LYS A 193 -6.07 15.73 13.53
CA LYS A 193 -6.03 17.03 12.85
C LYS A 193 -6.55 16.95 11.42
N LEU A 194 -6.17 15.90 10.69
CA LEU A 194 -6.66 15.63 9.33
C LEU A 194 -8.18 15.48 9.32
N ALA A 195 -8.72 14.66 10.23
CA ALA A 195 -10.17 14.45 10.38
C ALA A 195 -10.90 15.79 10.66
N ALA A 196 -10.40 16.60 11.60
CA ALA A 196 -11.01 17.90 11.93
C ALA A 196 -11.01 18.86 10.73
N ILE A 197 -9.96 18.84 9.88
CA ILE A 197 -9.93 19.64 8.64
C ILE A 197 -11.02 19.14 7.69
N LEU A 198 -11.15 17.81 7.51
CA LEU A 198 -12.17 17.24 6.64
C LEU A 198 -13.58 17.58 7.10
N GLU A 199 -13.89 17.44 8.40
CA GLU A 199 -15.19 17.79 8.97
C GLU A 199 -15.55 19.25 8.70
N LYS A 200 -14.61 20.17 8.96
CA LYS A 200 -14.80 21.60 8.67
C LYS A 200 -15.07 21.85 7.20
N LYS A 201 -14.27 21.28 6.31
CA LYS A 201 -14.40 21.48 4.86
C LYS A 201 -15.68 20.89 4.29
N GLN A 202 -16.15 19.75 4.80
CA GLN A 202 -17.47 19.20 4.43
C GLN A 202 -18.60 20.17 4.80
N GLN A 203 -18.53 20.78 5.98
CA GLN A 203 -19.50 21.79 6.40
C GLN A 203 -19.43 23.06 5.51
N ASP A 204 -18.23 23.53 5.21
CA ASP A 204 -18.01 24.73 4.39
C ASP A 204 -18.57 24.55 2.95
N PHE A 205 -18.42 23.37 2.36
CA PHE A 205 -18.82 23.09 0.97
C PHE A 205 -20.18 22.40 0.85
N GLY A 206 -20.75 21.89 1.93
CA GLY A 206 -22.00 21.12 1.89
C GLY A 206 -21.90 19.82 1.08
N SER A 207 -20.71 19.19 1.05
CA SER A 207 -20.45 18.00 0.28
C SER A 207 -19.58 17.00 1.06
N VAL A 208 -19.81 15.70 0.85
CA VAL A 208 -19.05 14.62 1.51
C VAL A 208 -17.64 14.53 0.92
N ILE A 209 -16.63 14.44 1.78
CA ILE A 209 -15.24 14.14 1.43
C ILE A 209 -14.85 12.84 2.08
N TYR A 210 -14.55 11.79 1.31
CA TYR A 210 -14.18 10.49 1.85
C TYR A 210 -12.70 10.43 2.23
N LEU A 211 -12.40 9.83 3.39
CA LEU A 211 -11.05 9.45 3.77
C LEU A 211 -10.82 7.98 3.36
N ILE A 212 -9.94 7.76 2.39
CA ILE A 212 -9.58 6.42 1.93
C ILE A 212 -8.35 5.97 2.69
N SER A 213 -8.51 4.96 3.54
CA SER A 213 -7.41 4.33 4.28
C SER A 213 -6.89 3.13 3.50
N ASP A 214 -5.75 3.27 2.82
CA ASP A 214 -5.07 2.18 2.11
C ASP A 214 -4.10 1.47 3.07
N GLU A 215 -4.45 0.25 3.52
CA GLU A 215 -3.84 -0.42 4.66
C GLU A 215 -3.14 -1.77 4.35
N PRO A 216 -2.37 -1.91 3.27
CA PRO A 216 -1.72 -3.18 2.97
C PRO A 216 -0.58 -3.54 3.94
N TYR A 217 -0.11 -2.58 4.77
CA TYR A 217 1.04 -2.74 5.68
C TYR A 217 0.66 -2.65 7.16
N ARG A 218 -0.61 -2.65 7.51
CA ARG A 218 -1.10 -2.42 8.89
C ARG A 218 -0.40 -3.29 9.94
N GLU A 219 -0.19 -4.56 9.67
CA GLU A 219 0.43 -5.53 10.58
C GLU A 219 1.96 -5.41 10.63
N LEU A 220 2.55 -4.68 9.69
CA LEU A 220 4.00 -4.48 9.64
C LEU A 220 4.36 -3.16 10.37
N ALA A 221 4.27 -3.17 11.69
CA ALA A 221 4.69 -2.07 12.56
C ALA A 221 5.75 -2.57 13.55
N TYR A 222 6.69 -1.70 13.90
CA TYR A 222 7.87 -2.04 14.69
C TYR A 222 7.98 -1.17 15.94
N ASP A 223 8.85 -1.54 16.86
CA ASP A 223 9.17 -0.77 18.07
C ASP A 223 7.91 -0.46 18.92
N GLY A 224 6.85 -1.27 18.85
CA GLY A 224 5.60 -1.07 19.58
C GLY A 224 4.76 0.12 19.11
N VAL A 225 5.02 0.62 17.89
CA VAL A 225 4.24 1.73 17.31
C VAL A 225 2.83 1.26 16.98
N GLU A 226 1.83 1.97 17.48
CA GLU A 226 0.43 1.72 17.18
C GLU A 226 0.04 2.40 15.86
N VAL A 227 -0.61 1.65 14.96
CA VAL A 227 -1.15 2.17 13.70
C VAL A 227 -2.59 2.59 13.93
N PRO A 228 -2.95 3.88 13.83
CA PRO A 228 -4.32 4.34 14.02
C PRO A 228 -5.30 3.65 13.07
N TYR A 229 -6.48 3.24 13.57
CA TYR A 229 -7.56 2.72 12.72
C TYR A 229 -8.50 3.86 12.36
N LEU A 230 -8.46 4.32 11.11
CA LEU A 230 -8.95 5.63 10.71
C LEU A 230 -10.46 5.83 10.88
N THR A 231 -11.26 4.76 10.79
CA THR A 231 -12.72 4.81 11.02
C THR A 231 -13.11 5.28 12.44
N LYS A 232 -12.16 5.28 13.38
CA LYS A 232 -12.37 5.75 14.76
C LYS A 232 -12.27 7.29 14.89
N TYR A 233 -11.81 7.95 13.85
CA TYR A 233 -11.51 9.39 13.87
C TYR A 233 -12.35 10.19 12.87
N TYR A 234 -12.89 9.53 11.85
CA TYR A 234 -13.68 10.19 10.81
C TYR A 234 -14.71 9.22 10.22
N ASP A 235 -15.99 9.60 10.27
CA ASP A 235 -17.11 8.72 9.90
C ASP A 235 -17.08 8.34 8.43
N ASN A 236 -16.78 9.29 7.53
CA ASN A 236 -16.71 9.07 6.09
C ASN A 236 -15.39 8.40 5.65
N THR A 237 -14.94 7.40 6.41
CA THR A 237 -13.72 6.63 6.10
C THR A 237 -14.06 5.33 5.39
N ILE A 238 -13.40 5.06 4.27
CA ILE A 238 -13.44 3.78 3.55
C ILE A 238 -12.08 3.11 3.70
N VAL A 239 -12.04 1.90 4.26
CA VAL A 239 -10.79 1.14 4.41
C VAL A 239 -10.61 0.21 3.23
N GLY A 240 -9.44 0.24 2.61
CA GLY A 240 -8.96 -0.72 1.62
C GLY A 240 -7.83 -1.57 2.19
N TYR A 241 -8.02 -2.88 2.27
CA TYR A 241 -7.06 -3.81 2.86
C TYR A 241 -6.64 -4.89 1.87
N SER A 242 -5.42 -5.43 2.06
CA SER A 242 -4.89 -6.54 1.26
C SER A 242 -4.09 -7.51 2.12
N TYR A 243 -4.31 -8.79 1.92
CA TYR A 243 -3.51 -9.87 2.52
C TYR A 243 -2.15 -10.09 1.82
N SER A 244 -1.82 -9.26 0.84
CA SER A 244 -0.55 -9.35 0.09
C SER A 244 0.69 -9.27 0.97
N LYS A 245 0.60 -8.56 2.11
CA LYS A 245 1.76 -8.34 3.01
C LYS A 245 1.57 -9.03 4.35
N SER A 246 0.40 -8.92 4.95
CA SER A 246 0.08 -9.49 6.26
C SER A 246 0.11 -11.03 6.29
N LEU A 247 -0.18 -11.69 5.15
CA LEU A 247 -0.08 -13.15 5.01
C LEU A 247 0.89 -13.60 3.91
N SER A 248 1.71 -12.69 3.37
CA SER A 248 2.63 -13.01 2.25
C SER A 248 1.94 -13.65 1.03
N LEU A 249 0.76 -13.16 0.65
CA LEU A 249 -0.07 -13.68 -0.44
C LEU A 249 -0.26 -12.68 -1.62
N PRO A 250 0.79 -12.03 -2.13
CA PRO A 250 0.61 -11.01 -3.18
C PRO A 250 0.12 -11.59 -4.50
N GLY A 251 0.44 -12.85 -4.79
CA GLY A 251 0.02 -13.57 -6.01
C GLY A 251 -1.45 -13.99 -5.99
N GLU A 252 -2.03 -14.16 -4.80
CA GLU A 252 -3.39 -14.67 -4.64
C GLU A 252 -4.48 -13.62 -4.85
N ARG A 253 -4.11 -12.35 -4.89
CA ARG A 253 -5.01 -11.24 -5.22
C ARG A 253 -6.26 -11.19 -4.34
N ILE A 254 -6.11 -11.18 -3.03
CA ILE A 254 -7.19 -11.17 -2.05
C ILE A 254 -7.10 -9.98 -1.08
N GLY A 255 -8.21 -9.33 -0.84
CA GLY A 255 -8.36 -8.19 0.05
C GLY A 255 -9.83 -7.88 0.32
N TYR A 256 -10.10 -6.77 0.97
CA TYR A 256 -11.46 -6.32 1.23
C TYR A 256 -11.55 -4.80 1.34
N LEU A 257 -12.76 -4.28 1.22
CA LEU A 257 -13.15 -2.93 1.63
C LEU A 257 -13.98 -3.00 2.90
N VAL A 258 -13.87 -1.98 3.75
CA VAL A 258 -14.81 -1.72 4.85
C VAL A 258 -15.46 -0.35 4.61
N ILE A 259 -16.78 -0.33 4.68
CA ILE A 259 -17.60 0.89 4.65
C ILE A 259 -18.44 0.89 5.94
N PRO A 260 -18.10 1.76 6.92
CA PRO A 260 -18.81 1.86 8.19
C PRO A 260 -20.27 2.28 8.01
N ASP A 261 -21.14 1.91 8.96
CA ASP A 261 -22.53 2.38 8.98
C ASP A 261 -22.63 3.88 9.24
N GLU A 262 -21.63 4.46 9.89
CA GLU A 262 -21.49 5.88 10.19
C GLU A 262 -21.22 6.73 8.95
N ALA A 263 -20.73 6.13 7.85
CA ALA A 263 -20.47 6.87 6.61
C ALA A 263 -21.78 7.40 5.99
N ASP A 264 -21.74 8.61 5.50
CA ASP A 264 -22.91 9.27 4.92
C ASP A 264 -23.41 8.49 3.69
N GLY A 265 -24.69 8.10 3.70
CA GLY A 265 -25.29 7.27 2.67
C GLY A 265 -24.74 5.84 2.59
N SER A 266 -24.27 5.28 3.70
CA SER A 266 -23.55 4.00 3.77
C SER A 266 -24.23 2.83 3.05
N GLU A 267 -25.57 2.69 3.15
CA GLU A 267 -26.30 1.59 2.48
C GLU A 267 -26.24 1.68 0.97
N GLU A 268 -26.41 2.89 0.40
CA GLU A 268 -26.29 3.14 -1.02
C GLU A 268 -24.84 2.98 -1.47
N LEU A 269 -23.89 3.49 -0.70
CA LEU A 269 -22.46 3.39 -0.96
C LEU A 269 -21.97 1.93 -1.01
N ILE A 270 -22.38 1.08 -0.06
CA ILE A 270 -22.09 -0.36 -0.02
C ILE A 270 -22.69 -1.06 -1.26
N THR A 271 -23.95 -0.75 -1.57
CA THR A 271 -24.64 -1.34 -2.74
C THR A 271 -23.93 -0.95 -4.03
N ALA A 272 -23.59 0.33 -4.20
CA ALA A 272 -22.88 0.84 -5.35
C ALA A 272 -21.47 0.25 -5.48
N ALA A 273 -20.74 0.10 -4.37
CA ALA A 273 -19.41 -0.51 -4.36
C ALA A 273 -19.45 -2.01 -4.75
N ALA A 274 -20.45 -2.77 -4.30
CA ALA A 274 -20.65 -4.16 -4.72
C ALA A 274 -20.94 -4.25 -6.25
N ILE A 275 -21.75 -3.35 -6.78
CA ILE A 275 -22.01 -3.23 -8.23
C ILE A 275 -20.75 -2.81 -8.97
N ALA A 276 -19.99 -1.84 -8.44
CA ALA A 276 -18.73 -1.39 -9.03
C ALA A 276 -17.72 -2.55 -9.14
N ASN A 277 -17.56 -3.36 -8.08
CA ASN A 277 -16.70 -4.56 -8.07
C ASN A 277 -17.04 -5.51 -9.24
N ARG A 278 -18.33 -5.74 -9.49
CA ARG A 278 -18.78 -6.53 -10.63
C ARG A 278 -18.44 -5.85 -11.96
N THR A 279 -18.75 -4.57 -12.10
CA THR A 279 -18.74 -3.87 -13.40
C THR A 279 -17.36 -3.39 -13.83
N ILE A 280 -16.35 -3.36 -12.93
CA ILE A 280 -14.94 -3.19 -13.34
C ILE A 280 -14.32 -4.48 -13.92
N GLY A 281 -15.07 -5.60 -13.91
CA GLY A 281 -14.66 -6.86 -14.52
C GLY A 281 -14.11 -7.90 -13.53
N CYS A 282 -13.98 -7.59 -12.25
CA CYS A 282 -13.53 -8.56 -11.24
C CYS A 282 -14.62 -9.57 -10.87
N VAL A 283 -15.88 -9.16 -10.91
CA VAL A 283 -17.08 -9.94 -10.54
C VAL A 283 -17.08 -10.34 -9.07
N ASN A 284 -16.12 -11.20 -8.67
CA ASN A 284 -15.87 -11.65 -7.31
C ASN A 284 -14.37 -11.76 -7.03
N ALA A 285 -13.98 -11.69 -5.77
CA ALA A 285 -12.67 -12.14 -5.35
C ALA A 285 -12.55 -13.67 -5.43
N PRO A 286 -11.34 -14.27 -5.55
CA PRO A 286 -11.16 -15.72 -5.70
C PRO A 286 -11.84 -16.52 -4.58
N SER A 287 -12.73 -17.43 -4.95
CA SER A 287 -13.58 -18.22 -4.05
C SER A 287 -12.77 -18.98 -2.99
N LEU A 288 -11.82 -19.81 -3.44
CA LEU A 288 -10.94 -20.58 -2.55
C LEU A 288 -10.23 -19.67 -1.55
N MET A 289 -9.66 -18.57 -2.03
CA MET A 289 -8.87 -17.66 -1.17
C MET A 289 -9.73 -16.93 -0.14
N GLN A 290 -10.97 -16.59 -0.44
CA GLN A 290 -11.88 -16.04 0.58
C GLN A 290 -12.05 -17.02 1.75
N LYS A 291 -12.28 -18.31 1.47
CA LYS A 291 -12.44 -19.33 2.50
C LYS A 291 -11.14 -19.61 3.28
N VAL A 292 -9.99 -19.58 2.59
CA VAL A 292 -8.67 -19.66 3.24
C VAL A 292 -8.48 -18.51 4.23
N ILE A 293 -8.79 -17.27 3.82
CA ILE A 293 -8.67 -16.10 4.69
C ILE A 293 -9.54 -16.24 5.96
N ALA A 294 -10.76 -16.74 5.84
CA ALA A 294 -11.61 -16.95 7.01
C ALA A 294 -10.98 -17.91 8.04
N LYS A 295 -10.24 -18.92 7.60
CA LYS A 295 -9.48 -19.84 8.49
C LYS A 295 -8.20 -19.22 9.06
N CYS A 296 -7.66 -18.17 8.43
CA CYS A 296 -6.36 -17.57 8.77
C CYS A 296 -6.47 -16.08 9.15
N VAL A 297 -7.67 -15.60 9.51
CA VAL A 297 -7.96 -14.17 9.64
C VAL A 297 -7.10 -13.44 10.67
N ASP A 298 -6.69 -14.12 11.75
CA ASP A 298 -5.86 -13.59 12.82
C ASP A 298 -4.40 -14.13 12.76
N ALA A 299 -4.02 -14.79 11.65
CA ALA A 299 -2.65 -15.26 11.47
C ALA A 299 -1.71 -14.12 11.06
N GLU A 300 -0.47 -14.22 11.49
CA GLU A 300 0.56 -13.22 11.25
C GLU A 300 1.77 -13.85 10.57
N VAL A 301 2.44 -13.08 9.71
CA VAL A 301 3.76 -13.43 9.17
C VAL A 301 4.85 -13.17 10.21
N ASP A 302 6.06 -13.67 9.97
CA ASP A 302 7.23 -13.37 10.79
C ASP A 302 7.66 -11.89 10.63
N VAL A 303 7.02 -11.01 11.40
CA VAL A 303 7.33 -9.57 11.45
C VAL A 303 8.75 -9.35 12.02
N ALA A 304 9.23 -10.23 12.91
CA ALA A 304 10.56 -10.11 13.50
C ALA A 304 11.67 -10.30 12.45
N ALA A 305 11.44 -11.12 11.42
CA ALA A 305 12.38 -11.25 10.29
C ALA A 305 12.51 -9.93 9.51
N TYR A 306 11.40 -9.23 9.28
CA TYR A 306 11.44 -7.91 8.64
C TYR A 306 12.09 -6.86 9.54
N ASP A 307 11.84 -6.91 10.86
CA ASP A 307 12.47 -5.99 11.81
C ASP A 307 13.99 -6.16 11.85
N LYS A 308 14.47 -7.40 11.86
CA LYS A 308 15.89 -7.71 11.74
C LYS A 308 16.51 -7.11 10.48
N ASN A 309 15.84 -7.24 9.34
CA ASN A 309 16.25 -6.67 8.06
C ASN A 309 16.28 -5.14 8.11
N ARG A 310 15.21 -4.52 8.65
CA ARG A 310 15.09 -3.09 8.86
C ARG A 310 16.27 -2.52 9.63
N LEU A 311 16.55 -3.10 10.78
CA LEU A 311 17.62 -2.64 11.66
C LEU A 311 19.00 -2.81 11.03
N ALA A 312 19.27 -3.95 10.37
CA ALA A 312 20.54 -4.19 9.70
C ALA A 312 20.79 -3.17 8.57
N LEU A 313 19.78 -2.96 7.68
CA LEU A 313 19.94 -2.01 6.58
C LEU A 313 20.02 -0.56 7.09
N TYR A 314 19.12 -0.15 8.00
CA TYR A 314 19.12 1.21 8.55
C TYR A 314 20.46 1.55 9.22
N ASN A 315 20.94 0.70 10.13
CA ASN A 315 22.19 0.95 10.84
C ASN A 315 23.40 0.95 9.90
N GLY A 316 23.47 -0.04 8.99
CA GLY A 316 24.57 -0.11 8.04
C GLY A 316 24.63 1.11 7.09
N LEU A 317 23.50 1.62 6.63
CA LEU A 317 23.50 2.85 5.82
C LEU A 317 23.85 4.09 6.64
N LYS A 318 23.42 4.17 7.91
CA LYS A 318 23.84 5.26 8.81
C LYS A 318 25.34 5.25 9.06
N GLU A 319 25.95 4.09 9.23
CA GLU A 319 27.41 3.92 9.36
C GLU A 319 28.17 4.33 8.06
N CYS A 320 27.53 4.19 6.90
CA CYS A 320 28.06 4.68 5.64
C CYS A 320 27.83 6.19 5.39
N GLY A 321 27.21 6.92 6.34
CA GLY A 321 26.97 8.36 6.23
C GLY A 321 25.63 8.77 5.58
N PHE A 322 24.79 7.82 5.13
CA PHE A 322 23.53 8.16 4.50
C PHE A 322 22.51 8.74 5.48
N GLU A 323 21.73 9.71 5.01
CA GLU A 323 20.63 10.32 5.77
C GLU A 323 19.31 9.58 5.47
N CYS A 324 18.65 9.07 6.49
CA CYS A 324 17.31 8.46 6.40
C CYS A 324 16.60 8.48 7.76
N ILE A 325 15.28 8.47 7.72
CA ILE A 325 14.43 8.30 8.91
C ILE A 325 14.31 6.79 9.18
N LYS A 326 14.40 6.40 10.47
CA LYS A 326 14.17 5.01 10.89
C LYS A 326 12.73 4.61 10.58
N PRO A 327 12.48 3.59 9.75
CA PRO A 327 11.12 3.16 9.47
C PRO A 327 10.41 2.64 10.73
N GLN A 328 9.15 3.01 10.88
CA GLN A 328 8.27 2.56 11.96
C GLN A 328 7.34 1.42 11.52
N GLY A 329 7.21 1.22 10.20
CA GLY A 329 6.36 0.19 9.62
C GLY A 329 6.66 -0.07 8.16
N ALA A 330 5.82 -0.89 7.51
CA ALA A 330 6.01 -1.41 6.16
C ALA A 330 7.34 -2.17 6.03
N PHE A 331 7.95 -2.21 4.86
CA PHE A 331 9.28 -2.79 4.65
C PHE A 331 10.12 -1.95 3.66
N TYR A 332 10.02 -0.62 3.81
CA TYR A 332 10.74 0.33 2.99
C TYR A 332 11.60 1.27 3.84
N LEU A 333 12.75 1.61 3.31
CA LEU A 333 13.63 2.65 3.80
C LEU A 333 13.75 3.73 2.71
N PHE A 334 13.48 4.99 3.07
CA PHE A 334 13.55 6.11 2.16
C PHE A 334 14.77 6.95 2.52
N VAL A 335 15.77 6.90 1.63
CA VAL A 335 17.12 7.42 1.85
C VAL A 335 17.30 8.69 1.05
N LYS A 336 17.79 9.75 1.67
CA LYS A 336 18.15 10.98 0.97
C LYS A 336 19.33 10.73 0.04
N SER A 337 19.19 11.11 -1.20
CA SER A 337 20.29 11.02 -2.18
C SER A 337 21.41 11.99 -1.79
N PRO A 338 22.70 11.59 -1.86
CA PRO A 338 23.81 12.48 -1.60
C PRO A 338 23.97 13.57 -2.66
N VAL A 339 23.29 13.44 -3.79
CA VAL A 339 23.29 14.41 -4.89
C VAL A 339 21.87 14.75 -5.30
N ALA A 340 21.66 15.95 -5.86
CA ALA A 340 20.36 16.44 -6.25
C ALA A 340 19.68 15.56 -7.33
N ASP A 341 20.46 14.94 -8.21
CA ASP A 341 19.97 13.98 -9.20
C ASP A 341 20.01 12.56 -8.63
N GLU A 342 18.92 12.16 -7.97
CA GLU A 342 18.77 10.82 -7.41
C GLU A 342 18.76 9.72 -8.47
N LYS A 343 18.47 10.05 -9.74
CA LYS A 343 18.53 9.08 -10.83
C LYS A 343 19.97 8.76 -11.19
N ALA A 344 20.84 9.77 -11.22
CA ALA A 344 22.29 9.55 -11.39
C ALA A 344 22.85 8.72 -10.22
N PHE A 345 22.37 8.94 -8.99
CA PHE A 345 22.74 8.11 -7.84
C PHE A 345 22.26 6.65 -8.00
N CYS A 346 21.02 6.42 -8.47
CA CYS A 346 20.53 5.07 -8.77
C CYS A 346 21.37 4.37 -9.87
N GLU A 347 21.79 5.10 -10.91
CA GLU A 347 22.67 4.55 -11.96
C GLU A 347 24.07 4.22 -11.43
N ALA A 348 24.63 5.06 -10.56
CA ALA A 348 25.90 4.75 -9.90
C ALA A 348 25.80 3.49 -9.03
N GLY A 349 24.68 3.28 -8.33
CA GLY A 349 24.43 2.07 -7.54
C GLY A 349 24.54 0.78 -8.36
N LYS A 350 24.14 0.79 -9.63
CA LYS A 350 24.25 -0.38 -10.53
C LYS A 350 25.69 -0.85 -10.77
N LYS A 351 26.69 0.03 -10.67
CA LYS A 351 28.11 -0.35 -10.74
C LYS A 351 28.51 -1.31 -9.61
N TYR A 352 27.79 -1.23 -8.50
CA TYR A 352 27.96 -2.05 -7.30
C TYR A 352 26.87 -3.12 -7.18
N ASN A 353 26.13 -3.39 -8.27
CA ASN A 353 24.99 -4.31 -8.31
C ASN A 353 23.86 -3.99 -7.33
N ILE A 354 23.73 -2.73 -6.90
CA ILE A 354 22.68 -2.24 -6.03
C ILE A 354 21.57 -1.64 -6.90
N LEU A 355 20.33 -2.14 -6.75
CA LEU A 355 19.16 -1.62 -7.43
C LEU A 355 18.23 -0.91 -6.45
N MET A 356 17.93 0.36 -6.75
CA MET A 356 17.12 1.27 -5.94
C MET A 356 16.06 1.92 -6.82
N VAL A 357 14.98 2.40 -6.22
CA VAL A 357 13.93 3.15 -6.95
C VAL A 357 14.08 4.64 -6.65
N PRO A 358 14.23 5.51 -7.68
CA PRO A 358 14.35 6.95 -7.46
C PRO A 358 13.08 7.55 -6.83
N GLY A 359 13.24 8.52 -5.95
CA GLY A 359 12.17 9.17 -5.21
C GLY A 359 11.19 9.93 -6.10
N SER A 360 11.64 10.40 -7.27
CA SER A 360 10.74 10.97 -8.30
C SER A 360 9.65 9.99 -8.76
N SER A 361 9.87 8.66 -8.60
CA SER A 361 8.84 7.63 -8.80
C SER A 361 7.78 7.59 -7.69
N PHE A 362 7.85 8.50 -6.73
CA PHE A 362 6.91 8.67 -5.61
C PHE A 362 6.56 10.15 -5.40
N ALA A 363 6.77 10.99 -6.41
CA ALA A 363 6.61 12.45 -6.33
C ALA A 363 7.49 13.14 -5.26
N CYS A 364 8.68 12.57 -4.97
CA CYS A 364 9.62 13.14 -4.00
C CYS A 364 11.08 13.01 -4.50
N PRO A 365 11.50 13.84 -5.47
CA PRO A 365 12.87 13.83 -5.97
C PRO A 365 13.89 14.13 -4.86
N GLY A 366 15.14 13.73 -5.06
CA GLY A 366 16.22 13.87 -4.08
C GLY A 366 16.28 12.74 -3.04
N TYR A 367 15.48 11.68 -3.22
CA TYR A 367 15.46 10.49 -2.37
C TYR A 367 15.53 9.22 -3.21
N VAL A 368 15.82 8.09 -2.57
CA VAL A 368 15.71 6.75 -3.16
C VAL A 368 14.99 5.82 -2.19
N ARG A 369 14.17 4.90 -2.71
CA ARG A 369 13.51 3.87 -1.91
C ARG A 369 14.27 2.55 -1.99
N LEU A 370 14.50 1.94 -0.84
CA LEU A 370 15.01 0.59 -0.66
C LEU A 370 13.94 -0.28 0.00
N ALA A 371 13.57 -1.40 -0.63
CA ALA A 371 12.68 -2.39 -0.05
C ALA A 371 13.51 -3.46 0.68
N TYR A 372 13.40 -3.54 2.02
CA TYR A 372 14.17 -4.52 2.81
C TYR A 372 13.45 -5.87 3.01
N CYS A 373 12.40 -6.12 2.23
CA CYS A 373 11.77 -7.44 2.13
C CYS A 373 12.56 -8.37 1.18
N VAL A 374 13.82 -8.58 1.51
CA VAL A 374 14.78 -9.46 0.84
C VAL A 374 15.40 -10.42 1.85
N SER A 375 16.26 -11.35 1.42
CA SER A 375 16.98 -12.19 2.37
C SER A 375 17.90 -11.36 3.26
N TYR A 376 18.12 -11.78 4.51
CA TYR A 376 19.05 -11.12 5.41
C TYR A 376 20.47 -11.07 4.84
N ASP A 377 20.89 -12.14 4.14
CA ASP A 377 22.21 -12.21 3.49
C ASP A 377 22.34 -11.17 2.38
N THR A 378 21.28 -10.90 1.61
CA THR A 378 21.27 -9.82 0.61
C THR A 378 21.61 -8.48 1.27
N ILE A 379 21.03 -8.19 2.43
CA ILE A 379 21.27 -6.95 3.15
C ILE A 379 22.73 -6.90 3.61
N ILE A 380 23.20 -7.90 4.35
CA ILE A 380 24.55 -7.90 4.92
C ILE A 380 25.62 -7.84 3.82
N ASN A 381 25.44 -8.61 2.75
CA ASN A 381 26.40 -8.63 1.62
C ASN A 381 26.37 -7.33 0.79
N SER A 382 25.28 -6.56 0.85
CA SER A 382 25.21 -5.26 0.16
C SER A 382 25.93 -4.13 0.90
N LEU A 383 26.10 -4.22 2.23
CA LEU A 383 26.65 -3.10 3.03
C LEU A 383 28.06 -2.69 2.61
N PRO A 384 29.01 -3.61 2.31
CA PRO A 384 30.31 -3.23 1.76
C PRO A 384 30.21 -2.47 0.42
N GLU A 385 29.23 -2.81 -0.40
CA GLU A 385 29.00 -2.15 -1.69
C GLU A 385 28.35 -0.77 -1.51
N PHE A 386 27.45 -0.61 -0.55
CA PHE A 386 26.92 0.70 -0.13
C PHE A 386 28.04 1.61 0.41
N LYS A 387 29.01 1.06 1.13
CA LYS A 387 30.17 1.82 1.60
C LYS A 387 30.98 2.37 0.44
N LYS A 388 31.30 1.54 -0.57
CA LYS A 388 32.02 2.00 -1.78
C LYS A 388 31.21 3.06 -2.54
N LEU A 389 29.90 2.87 -2.65
CA LEU A 389 29.00 3.86 -3.25
C LEU A 389 29.01 5.17 -2.48
N ALA A 390 28.98 5.13 -1.14
CA ALA A 390 29.08 6.31 -0.28
C ALA A 390 30.39 7.07 -0.50
N GLU A 391 31.52 6.35 -0.51
CA GLU A 391 32.86 6.91 -0.77
C GLU A 391 32.95 7.59 -2.16
N GLU A 392 32.29 7.05 -3.22
CA GLU A 392 32.22 7.68 -4.56
C GLU A 392 31.52 9.05 -4.50
N PHE A 393 30.62 9.25 -3.55
CA PHE A 393 29.86 10.51 -3.37
C PHE A 393 30.36 11.38 -2.21
N GLY A 394 31.45 11.01 -1.56
CA GLY A 394 32.11 11.80 -0.51
C GLY A 394 31.41 11.79 0.85
N LEU A 395 30.65 10.72 1.15
CA LEU A 395 30.06 10.46 2.46
C LEU A 395 31.08 9.82 3.40
#